data_67fd0dec21339368f82f9b2c9e82eb48
#
_entry.id   67fd0dec21339368f82f9b2c9e82eb48
#
_cell.length_a   1.000
_cell.length_b   1.000
_cell.length_c   1.000
_cell.angle_alpha   90.00
_cell.angle_beta   90.00
_cell.angle_gamma   90.00
#
_symmetry.space_group_name_H-M   'P 1'
#
loop_
_entity.id
_entity.type
_entity.pdbx_description
1 polymer ?
#
loop_
_entity_poly.entity_id
_entity_poly.type
_entity_poly.pdbx_seq_one_letter_code
_entity_poly.pdbx_strand_id
1 'polypeptide(L)' 'MALDWSQCSAVESIPGKVSGAWVFRGTRMPVATVFENLEDGASIGEITEWFDVTPEQIKTVLEFAARSLDAPAHQH' A
#
# COMPACT_ATOMS: atom_id res chain seq x y z
N MET A 1 14.45 -2.79 7.59
CA MET A 1 14.47 -3.25 6.20
C MET A 1 13.29 -2.68 5.44
N ALA A 2 13.54 -2.14 4.28
CA ALA A 2 12.48 -1.54 3.48
C ALA A 2 11.74 -2.61 2.68
N LEU A 3 10.46 -2.41 2.48
CA LEU A 3 9.66 -3.28 1.62
C LEU A 3 9.98 -2.96 0.16
N ASP A 4 10.05 -4.01 -0.64
CA ASP A 4 10.28 -3.83 -2.08
C ASP A 4 8.94 -3.78 -2.79
N TRP A 5 8.38 -2.60 -2.87
CA TRP A 5 7.07 -2.40 -3.48
C TRP A 5 7.03 -2.74 -4.97
N SER A 6 8.18 -2.83 -5.61
CA SER A 6 8.20 -3.23 -7.02
C SER A 6 7.67 -4.65 -7.23
N GLN A 7 7.63 -5.45 -6.18
CA GLN A 7 7.11 -6.81 -6.23
C GLN A 7 5.60 -6.87 -6.03
N CYS A 8 4.96 -5.75 -5.70
CA CYS A 8 3.52 -5.74 -5.44
C CYS A 8 2.77 -5.30 -6.70
N SER A 9 1.92 -6.16 -7.21
CA SER A 9 1.21 -5.90 -8.47
C SER A 9 0.15 -4.80 -8.34
N ALA A 10 -0.26 -4.47 -7.13
CA ALA A 10 -1.32 -3.48 -6.92
C ALA A 10 -0.81 -2.05 -6.90
N VAL A 11 0.50 -1.84 -6.97
CA VAL A 11 1.07 -0.50 -6.84
C VAL A 11 2.02 -0.21 -7.99
N GLU A 12 2.29 1.08 -8.19
CA GLU A 12 3.25 1.52 -9.19
C GLU A 12 3.90 2.81 -8.73
N SER A 13 5.07 3.07 -9.25
CA SER A 13 5.76 4.34 -9.02
C SER A 13 5.86 5.05 -10.36
N ILE A 14 5.36 6.28 -10.41
CA ILE A 14 5.36 7.04 -11.66
C ILE A 14 6.34 8.20 -11.52
N PRO A 15 7.49 8.13 -12.19
CA PRO A 15 8.48 9.20 -12.11
C PRO A 15 7.88 10.54 -12.50
N GLY A 16 8.20 11.57 -11.71
CA GLY A 16 7.69 12.90 -11.97
C GLY A 16 6.29 13.15 -11.46
N LYS A 17 5.63 12.15 -10.94
CA LYS A 17 4.31 12.31 -10.34
C LYS A 17 4.36 11.91 -8.88
N VAL A 18 3.63 12.64 -8.05
CA VAL A 18 3.54 12.37 -6.60
C VAL A 18 4.94 12.17 -6.00
N SER A 19 5.91 12.92 -6.50
CA SER A 19 7.32 12.87 -6.05
C SER A 19 7.91 11.46 -6.11
N GLY A 20 7.47 10.63 -7.06
CA GLY A 20 7.97 9.27 -7.19
C GLY A 20 7.45 8.30 -6.13
N ALA A 21 6.46 8.71 -5.35
CA ALA A 21 5.91 7.84 -4.33
C ALA A 21 5.19 6.63 -4.96
N TRP A 22 5.11 5.54 -4.18
CA TRP A 22 4.32 4.39 -4.60
C TRP A 22 2.85 4.71 -4.44
N VAL A 23 2.08 4.49 -5.50
CA VAL A 23 0.64 4.75 -5.54
C VAL A 23 -0.08 3.48 -5.96
N PHE A 24 -1.37 3.41 -5.65
CA PHE A 24 -2.19 2.30 -6.16
C PHE A 24 -2.28 2.42 -7.67
N ARG A 25 -2.12 1.28 -8.34
CA ARG A 25 -2.07 1.24 -9.81
C ARG A 25 -3.33 1.84 -10.40
N GLY A 26 -3.14 2.71 -11.38
CA GLY A 26 -4.24 3.40 -12.03
C GLY A 26 -4.78 4.60 -11.27
N THR A 27 -4.15 4.97 -10.15
CA THR A 27 -4.57 6.12 -9.35
C THR A 27 -3.39 7.01 -9.04
N ARG A 28 -3.66 8.13 -8.34
CA ARG A 28 -2.62 8.97 -7.76
C ARG A 28 -2.59 8.84 -6.25
N MET A 29 -3.29 7.85 -5.71
CA MET A 29 -3.41 7.66 -4.27
C MET A 29 -2.15 7.02 -3.71
N PRO A 30 -1.38 7.72 -2.87
CA PRO A 30 -0.18 7.12 -2.28
C PRO A 30 -0.54 5.98 -1.35
N VAL A 31 0.25 4.91 -1.42
CA VAL A 31 0.07 3.77 -0.52
C VAL A 31 0.19 4.22 0.94
N ALA A 32 1.12 5.14 1.21
CA ALA A 32 1.33 5.63 2.57
C ALA A 32 0.07 6.23 3.19
N THR A 33 -0.77 6.87 2.37
CA THR A 33 -1.99 7.48 2.88
C THR A 33 -2.92 6.44 3.50
N VAL A 34 -3.00 5.24 2.90
CA VAL A 34 -3.83 4.18 3.46
C VAL A 34 -3.31 3.78 4.83
N PHE A 35 -2.00 3.57 4.94
CA PHE A 35 -1.43 3.18 6.23
C PHE A 35 -1.62 4.25 7.29
N GLU A 36 -1.50 5.52 6.91
CA GLU A 36 -1.71 6.62 7.85
C GLU A 36 -3.14 6.65 8.37
N ASN A 37 -4.11 6.42 7.47
CA ASN A 37 -5.51 6.40 7.89
C ASN A 37 -5.82 5.20 8.77
N LEU A 38 -5.25 4.05 8.47
CA LEU A 38 -5.43 2.88 9.32
C LEU A 38 -4.83 3.12 10.70
N GLU A 39 -3.67 3.77 10.75
CA GLU A 39 -3.03 4.10 12.01
C GLU A 39 -3.92 5.02 12.86
N ASP A 40 -4.65 5.90 12.20
CA ASP A 40 -5.55 6.83 12.88
C ASP A 40 -6.89 6.19 13.26
N GLY A 41 -7.07 4.91 12.96
CA GLY A 41 -8.26 4.18 13.38
C GLY A 41 -9.34 4.05 12.32
N ALA A 42 -9.10 4.48 11.09
CA ALA A 42 -10.08 4.33 10.02
C ALA A 42 -10.19 2.87 9.60
N SER A 43 -11.38 2.47 9.18
CA SER A 43 -11.58 1.14 8.63
C SER A 43 -11.31 1.16 7.13
N ILE A 44 -11.11 -0.04 6.56
CA ILE A 44 -10.94 -0.18 5.13
C ILE A 44 -12.15 0.39 4.39
N GLY A 45 -13.35 0.11 4.90
CA GLY A 45 -14.57 0.64 4.27
C GLY A 45 -14.60 2.16 4.25
N GLU A 46 -14.18 2.79 5.35
CA GLU A 46 -14.12 4.25 5.39
C GLU A 46 -13.13 4.81 4.39
N ILE A 47 -11.96 4.19 4.31
CA ILE A 47 -10.93 4.65 3.37
C ILE A 47 -11.43 4.58 1.94
N THR A 48 -12.13 3.51 1.58
CA THR A 48 -12.65 3.38 0.21
C THR A 48 -13.78 4.35 -0.09
N GLU A 49 -14.45 4.88 0.94
CA GLU A 49 -15.45 5.93 0.75
C GLU A 49 -14.79 7.29 0.53
N TRP A 50 -13.68 7.52 1.20
CA TRP A 50 -13.02 8.83 1.16
C TRP A 50 -12.05 8.99 -0.02
N PHE A 51 -11.48 7.88 -0.49
CA PHE A 51 -10.43 7.90 -1.49
C PHE A 51 -10.77 6.96 -2.64
N ASP A 52 -10.15 7.21 -3.79
CA ASP A 52 -10.40 6.43 -5.00
C ASP A 52 -9.54 5.16 -5.01
N VAL A 53 -9.90 4.22 -4.15
CA VAL A 53 -9.19 2.95 -4.01
C VAL A 53 -10.20 1.88 -3.64
N THR A 54 -9.98 0.65 -4.12
CA THR A 54 -10.89 -0.46 -3.85
C THR A 54 -10.44 -1.28 -2.65
N PRO A 55 -11.37 -1.99 -2.00
CA PRO A 55 -10.97 -2.89 -0.90
C PRO A 55 -9.97 -3.95 -1.34
N GLU A 56 -10.09 -4.43 -2.58
CA GLU A 56 -9.15 -5.43 -3.10
C GLU A 56 -7.74 -4.87 -3.19
N GLN A 57 -7.61 -3.63 -3.64
CA GLN A 57 -6.30 -2.99 -3.72
C GLN A 57 -5.67 -2.86 -2.34
N ILE A 58 -6.47 -2.44 -1.35
CA ILE A 58 -5.98 -2.31 0.01
C ILE A 58 -5.56 -3.66 0.56
N LYS A 59 -6.39 -4.68 0.36
CA LYS A 59 -6.06 -6.03 0.85
C LYS A 59 -4.79 -6.57 0.23
N THR A 60 -4.62 -6.37 -1.08
CA THR A 60 -3.42 -6.84 -1.77
C THR A 60 -2.17 -6.19 -1.18
N VAL A 61 -2.24 -4.90 -0.91
CA VAL A 61 -1.12 -4.18 -0.32
C VAL A 61 -0.83 -4.69 1.09
N LEU A 62 -1.87 -4.90 1.90
CA LEU A 62 -1.68 -5.39 3.26
C LEU A 62 -1.11 -6.81 3.27
N GLU A 63 -1.57 -7.67 2.38
CA GLU A 63 -1.03 -9.02 2.26
C GLU A 63 0.42 -8.98 1.84
N PHE A 64 0.75 -8.12 0.88
CA PHE A 64 2.13 -7.98 0.45
C PHE A 64 3.03 -7.55 1.60
N ALA A 65 2.58 -6.55 2.36
CA ALA A 65 3.35 -6.05 3.49
C ALA A 65 3.53 -7.14 4.55
N ALA A 66 2.47 -7.88 4.83
CA ALA A 66 2.53 -8.94 5.84
C ALA A 66 3.53 -10.01 5.44
N ARG A 67 3.51 -10.44 4.19
CA ARG A 67 4.45 -11.46 3.72
C ARG A 67 5.87 -10.95 3.76
N SER A 68 6.07 -9.70 3.39
CA SER A 68 7.41 -9.13 3.38
C SER A 68 8.00 -9.02 4.78
N LEU A 69 7.16 -8.73 5.76
CA LEU A 69 7.60 -8.63 7.14
C LEU A 69 7.82 -10.00 7.76
N ASP A 70 7.04 -10.99 7.34
CA ASP A 70 7.10 -12.32 7.94
C ASP A 70 8.30 -13.13 7.47
N ALA A 71 8.57 -13.10 6.16
CA ALA A 71 9.55 -14.00 5.57
C ALA A 71 10.93 -13.92 6.20
N PRO A 72 11.54 -12.73 6.36
CA PRO A 72 12.91 -12.68 6.89
C PRO A 72 13.03 -13.02 8.36
N ALA A 73 11.93 -12.97 9.08
CA ALA A 73 11.99 -13.17 10.53
C ALA A 73 12.40 -14.59 10.90
N HIS A 74 12.34 -15.52 9.96
CA HIS A 74 12.65 -16.92 10.22
C HIS A 74 14.09 -17.26 9.91
N GLN A 75 14.85 -16.27 9.57
CA GLN A 75 16.24 -16.50 9.19
C GLN A 75 17.10 -16.52 10.42
N HIS A 76 17.36 -17.67 10.93
CA HIS A 76 18.38 -17.87 11.98
C HIS A 76 18.45 -19.31 12.41
#